data_88840695ab7c1c554419b77dfb6ee45c
#
_entry.id   88840695ab7c1c554419b77dfb6ee45c
#
_cell.length_a   1.000
_cell.length_b   1.000
_cell.length_c   1.000
_cell.angle_alpha   90.00
_cell.angle_beta   90.00
_cell.angle_gamma   90.00
#
_symmetry.space_group_name_H-M   'P 1'
#
loop_
_entity.id
_entity.type
_entity.pdbx_description
1 polymer ?
#
loop_
_entity_poly.entity_id
_entity_poly.type
_entity_poly.pdbx_seq_one_letter_code
_entity_poly.pdbx_strand_id
1 'polypeptide(L)'
;MTIVGLGPHGERASPPERVTLLPQDTESARAKKLRIAIVMHTMESDWSKHLVQGIVGVLGECGAIVIDVVDCDFSPAKQIEALSRMCAENPDAIISLPVDNATVADAHIAASRAGIKLVLIDNAPIGMLPGKDYISLVSADNYGLGKIAAELLSEHLPPNSIVGVLGYDADFFASNEREIAFGQWMEVNRPDVILKTARFASIETAGSEAVALVEKNPEISGLFAVWDTPCEEILKAFSEREFKLPITTVDLGNEVTIDLSSSGSVVGIAGQRPFQQGEAAARTTITSLLNRPCPDWIALPGLPISRSNVIESYQFIWRKPAPKGN
;
A
#
# COMPACT_ATOMS: atom_id res chain seq x y z
N MET A 1 -16.11 2.35 7.90
CA MET A 1 -15.92 0.94 7.44
C MET A 1 -15.13 0.21 8.51
N THR A 2 -15.37 -1.09 8.69
CA THR A 2 -14.69 -1.90 9.70
C THR A 2 -13.46 -2.54 9.07
N ILE A 3 -12.34 -2.55 9.78
CA ILE A 3 -11.13 -3.27 9.38
C ILE A 3 -11.37 -4.76 9.61
N VAL A 4 -11.05 -5.58 8.63
CA VAL A 4 -11.30 -7.03 8.65
C VAL A 4 -10.03 -7.86 8.62
N GLY A 5 -8.91 -7.29 8.18
CA GLY A 5 -7.60 -7.94 8.19
C GLY A 5 -6.97 -8.06 9.57
N LEU A 6 -5.88 -8.80 9.62
CA LEU A 6 -4.98 -8.89 10.77
C LEU A 6 -3.59 -8.38 10.36
N GLY A 7 -2.84 -7.89 11.34
CA GLY A 7 -1.43 -7.55 11.14
C GLY A 7 -0.56 -8.78 10.92
N PRO A 8 0.73 -8.59 10.54
CA PRO A 8 1.63 -9.70 10.16
C PRO A 8 1.83 -10.78 11.22
N HIS A 9 1.58 -10.46 12.49
CA HIS A 9 1.69 -11.40 13.62
C HIS A 9 0.33 -11.73 14.24
N GLY A 10 -0.79 -11.44 13.53
CA GLY A 10 -2.15 -11.67 13.98
C GLY A 10 -2.71 -10.57 14.88
N GLU A 11 -2.10 -9.38 14.89
CA GLU A 11 -2.56 -8.24 15.67
C GLU A 11 -3.89 -7.73 15.14
N ARG A 12 -4.74 -7.27 16.05
CA ARG A 12 -5.94 -6.51 15.69
C ARG A 12 -5.57 -5.05 15.46
N ALA A 13 -6.12 -4.48 14.39
CA ALA A 13 -5.89 -3.09 14.07
C ALA A 13 -6.40 -2.14 15.15
N SER A 14 -5.63 -1.09 15.37
CA SER A 14 -6.08 0.14 16.04
C SER A 14 -6.39 1.21 14.99
N PRO A 15 -7.42 2.04 15.22
CA PRO A 15 -7.70 3.15 14.33
C PRO A 15 -6.65 4.28 14.48
N PRO A 16 -6.42 5.10 13.43
CA PRO A 16 -5.38 6.15 13.45
C PRO A 16 -5.62 7.24 14.53
N GLU A 17 -6.84 7.37 15.02
CA GLU A 17 -7.20 8.30 16.11
C GLU A 17 -6.50 7.96 17.43
N ARG A 18 -6.01 6.73 17.59
CA ARG A 18 -5.24 6.31 18.79
C ARG A 18 -3.90 7.03 18.95
N VAL A 19 -3.35 7.58 17.88
CA VAL A 19 -2.09 8.34 17.87
C VAL A 19 -2.32 9.83 17.62
N THR A 20 -3.49 10.35 17.92
CA THR A 20 -3.77 11.78 17.84
C THR A 20 -2.84 12.57 18.76
N LEU A 21 -2.18 13.59 18.22
CA LEU A 21 -1.33 14.51 18.98
C LEU A 21 -2.18 15.66 19.52
N LEU A 22 -2.01 15.93 20.80
CA LEU A 22 -2.58 17.11 21.44
C LEU A 22 -1.64 18.32 21.23
N PRO A 23 -2.12 19.58 21.37
CA PRO A 23 -1.26 20.77 21.25
C PRO A 23 0.01 20.71 22.10
N GLN A 24 -0.09 20.21 23.32
CA GLN A 24 1.03 20.02 24.24
C GLN A 24 2.05 18.97 23.76
N ASP A 25 1.61 17.95 23.01
CA ASP A 25 2.51 16.96 22.40
C ASP A 25 3.34 17.61 21.29
N THR A 26 2.68 18.43 20.46
CA THR A 26 3.34 19.19 19.39
C THR A 26 4.39 20.17 19.95
N GLU A 27 4.08 20.88 21.03
CA GLU A 27 5.02 21.76 21.71
C GLU A 27 6.20 20.99 22.29
N SER A 28 5.93 19.85 22.94
CA SER A 28 6.97 18.99 23.51
C SER A 28 7.90 18.41 22.43
N ALA A 29 7.35 18.04 21.28
CA ALA A 29 8.13 17.56 20.14
C ALA A 29 9.03 18.67 19.56
N ARG A 30 8.50 19.89 19.39
CA ARG A 30 9.28 21.06 18.92
C ARG A 30 10.48 21.37 19.80
N ALA A 31 10.33 21.24 21.11
CA ALA A 31 11.42 21.48 22.05
C ALA A 31 12.57 20.46 21.92
N LYS A 32 12.28 19.24 21.43
CA LYS A 32 13.27 18.15 21.29
C LYS A 32 14.13 18.23 20.03
N LYS A 33 13.73 18.97 19.00
CA LYS A 33 14.40 19.05 17.68
C LYS A 33 14.66 17.68 17.07
N LEU A 34 13.65 16.83 17.03
CA LEU A 34 13.70 15.45 16.60
C LEU A 34 14.22 15.33 15.15
N ARG A 35 15.08 14.33 14.91
CA ARG A 35 15.68 14.04 13.59
C ARG A 35 15.11 12.73 13.07
N ILE A 36 14.45 12.76 11.91
CA ILE A 36 13.72 11.62 11.36
C ILE A 36 14.15 11.40 9.91
N ALA A 37 14.44 10.15 9.55
CA ALA A 37 14.65 9.73 8.18
C ALA A 37 13.41 9.02 7.63
N ILE A 38 13.20 9.12 6.32
CA ILE A 38 12.14 8.42 5.60
C ILE A 38 12.81 7.55 4.55
N VAL A 39 12.55 6.23 4.57
CA VAL A 39 13.14 5.27 3.64
C VAL A 39 12.02 4.53 2.91
N MET A 40 11.79 4.89 1.65
CA MET A 40 10.68 4.41 0.85
C MET A 40 11.12 3.32 -0.14
N HIS A 41 10.25 2.36 -0.38
CA HIS A 41 10.44 1.34 -1.42
C HIS A 41 10.59 1.96 -2.82
N THR A 42 9.77 2.99 -3.11
CA THR A 42 9.89 3.85 -4.29
C THR A 42 9.25 5.22 -4.02
N MET A 43 9.68 6.24 -4.76
CA MET A 43 9.07 7.57 -4.79
C MET A 43 8.44 7.90 -6.16
N GLU A 44 8.42 6.97 -7.10
CA GLU A 44 7.89 7.22 -8.44
C GLU A 44 6.36 7.31 -8.45
N SER A 45 5.66 6.49 -7.66
CA SER A 45 4.19 6.47 -7.62
C SER A 45 3.60 7.71 -6.95
N ASP A 46 2.43 8.14 -7.41
CA ASP A 46 1.64 9.20 -6.75
C ASP A 46 1.26 8.80 -5.31
N TRP A 47 1.02 7.50 -5.08
CA TRP A 47 0.75 6.95 -3.75
C TRP A 47 1.90 7.25 -2.77
N SER A 48 3.13 6.92 -3.15
CA SER A 48 4.32 7.16 -2.32
C SER A 48 4.54 8.63 -2.03
N LYS A 49 4.42 9.48 -3.06
CA LYS A 49 4.55 10.94 -2.91
C LYS A 49 3.51 11.50 -1.95
N HIS A 50 2.27 11.01 -2.04
CA HIS A 50 1.18 11.51 -1.21
C HIS A 50 1.29 11.04 0.25
N LEU A 51 1.74 9.81 0.46
CA LEU A 51 2.07 9.28 1.78
C LEU A 51 3.18 10.11 2.45
N VAL A 52 4.28 10.38 1.73
CA VAL A 52 5.38 11.18 2.24
C VAL A 52 4.94 12.62 2.52
N GLN A 53 4.04 13.21 1.73
CA GLN A 53 3.45 14.52 2.02
C GLN A 53 2.70 14.52 3.36
N GLY A 54 1.93 13.47 3.65
CA GLY A 54 1.27 13.30 4.95
C GLY A 54 2.27 13.21 6.10
N ILE A 55 3.34 12.42 5.92
CA ILE A 55 4.42 12.30 6.91
C ILE A 55 5.07 13.67 7.17
N VAL A 56 5.56 14.31 6.13
CA VAL A 56 6.30 15.58 6.22
C VAL A 56 5.44 16.70 6.80
N GLY A 57 4.13 16.73 6.47
CA GLY A 57 3.18 17.68 7.02
C GLY A 57 3.14 17.63 8.55
N VAL A 58 2.90 16.46 9.13
CA VAL A 58 2.83 16.29 10.60
C VAL A 58 4.19 16.52 11.25
N LEU A 59 5.28 16.02 10.66
CA LEU A 59 6.63 16.25 11.20
C LEU A 59 6.98 17.74 11.22
N GLY A 60 6.61 18.49 10.17
CA GLY A 60 6.80 19.95 10.11
C GLY A 60 5.99 20.69 11.17
N GLU A 61 4.72 20.32 11.40
CA GLU A 61 3.91 20.86 12.50
C GLU A 61 4.56 20.64 13.87
N CYS A 62 5.23 19.50 14.03
CA CYS A 62 5.95 19.13 15.26
C CYS A 62 7.37 19.73 15.33
N GLY A 63 7.82 20.49 14.33
CA GLY A 63 9.18 21.05 14.28
C GLY A 63 10.28 20.00 14.20
N ALA A 64 9.95 18.78 13.75
CA ALA A 64 10.92 17.73 13.52
C ALA A 64 11.70 17.96 12.22
N ILE A 65 12.95 17.56 12.19
CA ILE A 65 13.85 17.70 11.04
C ILE A 65 13.81 16.39 10.25
N VAL A 66 13.29 16.43 9.03
CA VAL A 66 13.46 15.33 8.07
C VAL A 66 14.88 15.44 7.51
N ILE A 67 15.75 14.51 7.91
CA ILE A 67 17.17 14.52 7.53
C ILE A 67 17.40 13.97 6.13
N ASP A 68 16.55 13.04 5.71
CA ASP A 68 16.58 12.47 4.35
C ASP A 68 15.25 11.82 3.98
N VAL A 69 14.95 11.76 2.68
CA VAL A 69 13.88 10.98 2.07
C VAL A 69 14.50 10.13 0.97
N VAL A 70 14.69 8.85 1.24
CA VAL A 70 15.40 7.94 0.34
C VAL A 70 14.42 7.20 -0.55
N ASP A 71 14.65 7.23 -1.85
CA ASP A 71 14.00 6.39 -2.85
C ASP A 71 14.85 5.14 -3.10
N CYS A 72 14.32 3.99 -2.73
CA CYS A 72 15.03 2.71 -2.93
C CYS A 72 14.72 2.06 -4.28
N ASP A 73 13.78 2.58 -5.06
CA ASP A 73 13.48 2.10 -6.43
C ASP A 73 13.28 0.58 -6.48
N PHE A 74 12.50 0.04 -5.55
CA PHE A 74 12.27 -1.39 -5.32
C PHE A 74 13.56 -2.24 -5.16
N SER A 75 14.73 -1.61 -4.95
CA SER A 75 16.02 -2.29 -4.82
C SER A 75 16.34 -2.62 -3.36
N PRO A 76 16.43 -3.90 -2.97
CA PRO A 76 16.89 -4.28 -1.64
C PRO A 76 18.29 -3.76 -1.32
N ALA A 77 19.19 -3.75 -2.32
CA ALA A 77 20.56 -3.25 -2.14
C ALA A 77 20.59 -1.76 -1.78
N LYS A 78 19.79 -0.93 -2.48
CA LYS A 78 19.65 0.50 -2.16
C LYS A 78 19.06 0.71 -0.76
N GLN A 79 18.07 -0.10 -0.36
CA GLN A 79 17.47 0.04 0.96
C GLN A 79 18.45 -0.38 2.08
N ILE A 80 19.21 -1.45 1.90
CA ILE A 80 20.25 -1.89 2.84
C ILE A 80 21.31 -0.80 3.01
N GLU A 81 21.78 -0.22 1.90
CA GLU A 81 22.76 0.90 1.92
C GLU A 81 22.18 2.12 2.65
N ALA A 82 20.93 2.50 2.34
CA ALA A 82 20.25 3.62 3.00
C ALA A 82 20.14 3.41 4.50
N LEU A 83 19.69 2.25 4.96
CA LEU A 83 19.58 1.92 6.38
C LEU A 83 20.94 1.91 7.08
N SER A 84 21.98 1.38 6.42
CA SER A 84 23.36 1.40 6.96
C SER A 84 23.85 2.84 7.14
N ARG A 85 23.64 3.72 6.15
CA ARG A 85 23.96 5.14 6.24
C ARG A 85 23.17 5.83 7.36
N MET A 86 21.88 5.55 7.47
CA MET A 86 21.05 6.10 8.57
C MET A 86 21.54 5.64 9.95
N CYS A 87 21.99 4.39 10.09
CA CYS A 87 22.60 3.93 11.35
C CYS A 87 23.82 4.77 11.75
N ALA A 88 24.65 5.19 10.78
CA ALA A 88 25.80 6.05 11.02
C ALA A 88 25.41 7.50 11.38
N GLU A 89 24.34 8.03 10.76
CA GLU A 89 23.80 9.37 11.04
C GLU A 89 23.02 9.45 12.36
N ASN A 90 22.59 8.30 12.88
CA ASN A 90 21.90 8.13 14.15
C ASN A 90 20.69 9.08 14.34
N PRO A 91 19.64 8.98 13.52
CA PRO A 91 18.41 9.72 13.73
C PRO A 91 17.63 9.20 14.95
N ASP A 92 16.69 10.00 15.46
CA ASP A 92 15.80 9.55 16.55
C ASP A 92 14.82 8.45 16.07
N ALA A 93 14.42 8.50 14.79
CA ALA A 93 13.55 7.49 14.19
C ALA A 93 13.75 7.38 12.68
N ILE A 94 13.36 6.21 12.13
CA ILE A 94 13.20 5.96 10.71
C ILE A 94 11.75 5.53 10.47
N ILE A 95 11.08 6.18 9.51
CA ILE A 95 9.83 5.71 8.93
C ILE A 95 10.20 4.96 7.65
N SER A 96 9.96 3.65 7.60
CA SER A 96 10.41 2.81 6.48
C SER A 96 9.28 2.01 5.87
N LEU A 97 9.25 1.96 4.53
CA LEU A 97 8.49 0.97 3.80
C LEU A 97 9.48 -0.07 3.23
N PRO A 98 9.58 -1.27 3.85
CA PRO A 98 10.48 -2.31 3.39
C PRO A 98 10.13 -2.81 1.98
N VAL A 99 11.13 -2.98 1.12
CA VAL A 99 10.93 -3.42 -0.28
C VAL A 99 10.47 -4.87 -0.39
N ASP A 100 10.81 -5.70 0.61
CA ASP A 100 10.34 -7.07 0.78
C ASP A 100 10.45 -7.51 2.25
N ASN A 101 9.97 -8.71 2.57
CA ASN A 101 9.99 -9.23 3.94
C ASN A 101 11.33 -9.86 4.34
N ALA A 102 12.14 -10.36 3.41
CA ALA A 102 13.27 -11.22 3.71
C ALA A 102 14.63 -10.53 3.54
N THR A 103 14.89 -9.97 2.37
CA THR A 103 16.25 -9.53 2.00
C THR A 103 16.72 -8.30 2.77
N VAL A 104 15.79 -7.46 3.24
CA VAL A 104 16.09 -6.24 3.99
C VAL A 104 15.94 -6.40 5.52
N ALA A 105 15.61 -7.62 5.98
CA ALA A 105 15.34 -7.86 7.40
C ALA A 105 16.53 -7.53 8.29
N ASP A 106 17.73 -8.01 7.96
CA ASP A 106 18.94 -7.80 8.76
C ASP A 106 19.30 -6.31 8.88
N ALA A 107 19.08 -5.52 7.84
CA ALA A 107 19.36 -4.08 7.86
C ALA A 107 18.38 -3.33 8.79
N HIS A 108 17.09 -3.68 8.78
CA HIS A 108 16.11 -3.12 9.70
C HIS A 108 16.38 -3.54 11.15
N ILE A 109 16.74 -4.83 11.39
CA ILE A 109 17.13 -5.32 12.70
C ILE A 109 18.39 -4.58 13.22
N ALA A 110 19.36 -4.31 12.35
CA ALA A 110 20.55 -3.55 12.72
C ALA A 110 20.20 -2.11 13.14
N ALA A 111 19.30 -1.43 12.42
CA ALA A 111 18.82 -0.10 12.79
C ALA A 111 18.10 -0.11 14.16
N SER A 112 17.23 -1.09 14.39
CA SER A 112 16.57 -1.28 15.69
C SER A 112 17.57 -1.49 16.82
N ARG A 113 18.58 -2.36 16.63
CA ARG A 113 19.63 -2.64 17.62
C ARG A 113 20.54 -1.42 17.88
N ALA A 114 20.68 -0.53 16.94
CA ALA A 114 21.37 0.75 17.12
C ALA A 114 20.56 1.74 18.00
N GLY A 115 19.35 1.38 18.41
CA GLY A 115 18.49 2.20 19.26
C GLY A 115 17.60 3.19 18.50
N ILE A 116 17.61 3.12 17.16
CA ILE A 116 16.77 3.96 16.30
C ILE A 116 15.34 3.41 16.35
N LYS A 117 14.36 4.28 16.59
CA LYS A 117 12.95 3.89 16.59
C LYS A 117 12.45 3.69 15.16
N LEU A 118 11.89 2.52 14.88
CA LEU A 118 11.35 2.19 13.56
C LEU A 118 9.82 2.25 13.58
N VAL A 119 9.23 2.97 12.64
CA VAL A 119 7.82 2.86 12.27
C VAL A 119 7.76 2.31 10.84
N LEU A 120 7.10 1.17 10.68
CA LEU A 120 7.03 0.48 9.40
C LEU A 120 5.73 0.84 8.66
N ILE A 121 5.80 0.87 7.34
CA ILE A 121 4.67 1.13 6.45
C ILE A 121 4.39 -0.15 5.66
N ASP A 122 3.14 -0.58 5.61
CA ASP A 122 2.58 -1.67 4.81
C ASP A 122 3.28 -3.03 4.91
N ASN A 123 4.56 -3.08 5.23
CA ASN A 123 5.36 -4.29 5.21
C ASN A 123 6.23 -4.42 6.47
N ALA A 124 6.38 -5.65 7.00
CA ALA A 124 7.18 -5.93 8.17
C ALA A 124 8.21 -7.02 7.87
N PRO A 125 9.53 -6.73 8.02
CA PRO A 125 10.57 -7.72 7.75
C PRO A 125 10.48 -8.95 8.67
N ILE A 126 10.85 -10.10 8.14
CA ILE A 126 10.83 -11.39 8.85
C ILE A 126 11.67 -11.30 10.13
N GLY A 127 11.15 -11.88 11.21
CA GLY A 127 11.84 -11.97 12.51
C GLY A 127 11.78 -10.71 13.35
N MET A 128 11.18 -9.62 12.87
CA MET A 128 10.93 -8.41 13.66
C MET A 128 9.56 -8.48 14.36
N LEU A 129 9.50 -8.03 15.59
CA LEU A 129 8.28 -8.03 16.40
C LEU A 129 7.89 -6.60 16.82
N PRO A 130 6.59 -6.25 16.79
CA PRO A 130 6.12 -4.96 17.28
C PRO A 130 6.40 -4.78 18.76
N GLY A 131 6.63 -3.55 19.17
CA GLY A 131 6.97 -3.21 20.56
C GLY A 131 8.38 -3.61 21.01
N LYS A 132 9.06 -4.47 20.25
CA LYS A 132 10.44 -4.91 20.51
C LYS A 132 11.41 -4.38 19.46
N ASP A 133 11.21 -4.74 18.21
CA ASP A 133 12.11 -4.44 17.09
C ASP A 133 11.65 -3.24 16.26
N TYR A 134 10.36 -2.97 16.25
CA TYR A 134 9.76 -1.75 15.69
C TYR A 134 8.59 -1.27 16.56
N ILE A 135 8.22 -0.01 16.42
CA ILE A 135 7.19 0.63 17.24
C ILE A 135 5.79 0.19 16.83
N SER A 136 5.50 0.31 15.54
CA SER A 136 4.19 0.05 14.96
C SER A 136 4.32 -0.23 13.47
N LEU A 137 3.44 -1.07 12.94
CA LEU A 137 3.14 -1.11 11.52
C LEU A 137 1.95 -0.17 11.25
N VAL A 138 2.06 0.70 10.27
CA VAL A 138 0.98 1.58 9.80
C VAL A 138 0.64 1.24 8.37
N SER A 139 -0.56 0.73 8.11
CA SER A 139 -0.92 0.22 6.79
C SER A 139 -2.37 0.55 6.39
N ALA A 140 -2.73 0.29 5.15
CA ALA A 140 -4.11 0.03 4.81
C ALA A 140 -4.56 -1.33 5.37
N ASP A 141 -5.88 -1.56 5.46
CA ASP A 141 -6.46 -2.90 5.62
C ASP A 141 -6.34 -3.65 4.28
N ASN A 142 -5.15 -4.20 4.02
CA ASN A 142 -4.85 -4.85 2.75
C ASN A 142 -5.75 -6.07 2.48
N TYR A 143 -6.12 -6.82 3.52
CA TYR A 143 -7.11 -7.88 3.40
C TYR A 143 -8.50 -7.32 2.99
N GLY A 144 -8.93 -6.24 3.65
CA GLY A 144 -10.16 -5.53 3.28
C GLY A 144 -10.15 -4.98 1.85
N LEU A 145 -8.99 -4.50 1.36
CA LEU A 145 -8.84 -4.05 -0.03
C LEU A 145 -9.04 -5.19 -1.04
N GLY A 146 -8.41 -6.35 -0.81
CA GLY A 146 -8.60 -7.52 -1.66
C GLY A 146 -10.05 -8.00 -1.69
N LYS A 147 -10.72 -7.99 -0.54
CA LYS A 147 -12.16 -8.28 -0.43
C LYS A 147 -13.00 -7.31 -1.25
N ILE A 148 -12.75 -6.00 -1.13
CA ILE A 148 -13.47 -4.97 -1.90
C ILE A 148 -13.26 -5.18 -3.41
N ALA A 149 -12.04 -5.47 -3.86
CA ALA A 149 -11.76 -5.72 -5.26
C ALA A 149 -12.52 -6.95 -5.81
N ALA A 150 -12.61 -8.03 -5.02
CA ALA A 150 -13.37 -9.22 -5.37
C ALA A 150 -14.88 -8.93 -5.47
N GLU A 151 -15.42 -8.21 -4.49
CA GLU A 151 -16.81 -7.80 -4.42
C GLU A 151 -17.20 -6.96 -5.67
N LEU A 152 -16.41 -5.95 -5.99
CA LEU A 152 -16.63 -5.10 -7.16
C LEU A 152 -16.52 -5.88 -8.48
N LEU A 153 -15.53 -6.80 -8.62
CA LEU A 153 -15.40 -7.58 -9.84
C LEU A 153 -16.59 -8.54 -10.03
N SER A 154 -17.06 -9.13 -8.94
CA SER A 154 -18.12 -10.14 -8.98
C SER A 154 -19.42 -9.66 -9.62
N GLU A 155 -19.73 -8.36 -9.51
CA GLU A 155 -20.90 -7.72 -10.12
C GLU A 155 -20.87 -7.72 -11.66
N HIS A 156 -19.68 -7.91 -12.24
CA HIS A 156 -19.44 -7.92 -13.69
C HIS A 156 -19.17 -9.30 -14.27
N LEU A 157 -19.21 -10.35 -13.44
CA LEU A 157 -18.88 -11.70 -13.85
C LEU A 157 -20.14 -12.55 -14.15
N PRO A 158 -20.23 -13.20 -15.33
CA PRO A 158 -21.23 -14.23 -15.58
C PRO A 158 -21.14 -15.39 -14.58
N PRO A 159 -22.18 -16.24 -14.48
CA PRO A 159 -22.07 -17.51 -13.77
C PRO A 159 -20.99 -18.42 -14.38
N ASN A 160 -20.31 -19.20 -13.53
CA ASN A 160 -19.25 -20.14 -13.92
C ASN A 160 -18.05 -19.49 -14.64
N SER A 161 -17.69 -18.27 -14.22
CA SER A 161 -16.59 -17.50 -14.78
C SER A 161 -15.22 -18.07 -14.43
N ILE A 162 -14.25 -17.80 -15.31
CA ILE A 162 -12.82 -17.92 -14.98
C ILE A 162 -12.25 -16.52 -14.82
N VAL A 163 -11.54 -16.28 -13.72
CA VAL A 163 -10.99 -14.98 -13.38
C VAL A 163 -9.47 -15.07 -13.27
N GLY A 164 -8.78 -14.18 -13.96
CA GLY A 164 -7.35 -14.00 -13.83
C GLY A 164 -7.01 -13.20 -12.55
N VAL A 165 -5.95 -13.61 -11.87
CA VAL A 165 -5.35 -12.87 -10.77
C VAL A 165 -3.89 -12.62 -11.11
N LEU A 166 -3.53 -11.35 -11.27
CA LEU A 166 -2.15 -10.95 -11.51
C LEU A 166 -1.54 -10.40 -10.23
N GLY A 167 -0.68 -11.22 -9.60
CA GLY A 167 0.00 -10.91 -8.36
C GLY A 167 1.46 -10.51 -8.56
N TYR A 168 2.07 -10.01 -7.50
CA TYR A 168 3.48 -9.62 -7.47
C TYR A 168 4.37 -10.81 -7.06
N ASP A 169 5.49 -11.01 -7.77
CA ASP A 169 6.43 -12.11 -7.50
C ASP A 169 7.49 -11.70 -6.46
N ALA A 170 7.02 -11.20 -5.31
CA ALA A 170 7.86 -10.92 -4.16
C ALA A 170 7.07 -11.22 -2.88
N ASP A 171 7.78 -11.57 -1.80
CA ASP A 171 7.16 -11.70 -0.49
C ASP A 171 6.94 -10.31 0.12
N PHE A 172 5.78 -9.74 -0.21
CA PHE A 172 5.36 -8.41 0.21
C PHE A 172 3.99 -8.50 0.89
N PHE A 173 3.94 -8.28 2.20
CA PHE A 173 2.75 -8.52 3.03
C PHE A 173 1.49 -7.86 2.44
N ALA A 174 1.58 -6.60 2.02
CA ALA A 174 0.41 -5.88 1.52
C ALA A 174 -0.23 -6.54 0.28
N SER A 175 0.57 -6.91 -0.73
CA SER A 175 0.05 -7.57 -1.94
C SER A 175 -0.42 -8.99 -1.67
N ASN A 176 0.29 -9.72 -0.80
CA ASN A 176 -0.09 -11.08 -0.40
C ASN A 176 -1.49 -11.09 0.25
N GLU A 177 -1.76 -10.18 1.19
CA GLU A 177 -3.06 -10.07 1.86
C GLU A 177 -4.19 -9.72 0.88
N ARG A 178 -3.92 -8.87 -0.12
CA ARG A 178 -4.90 -8.54 -1.16
C ARG A 178 -5.27 -9.77 -1.99
N GLU A 179 -4.28 -10.54 -2.43
CA GLU A 179 -4.49 -11.76 -3.22
C GLU A 179 -5.24 -12.83 -2.42
N ILE A 180 -4.82 -13.08 -1.16
CA ILE A 180 -5.45 -14.04 -0.25
C ILE A 180 -6.93 -13.66 -0.04
N ALA A 181 -7.21 -12.41 0.28
CA ALA A 181 -8.57 -11.96 0.55
C ALA A 181 -9.46 -12.01 -0.69
N PHE A 182 -8.92 -11.65 -1.86
CA PHE A 182 -9.63 -11.78 -3.13
C PHE A 182 -10.03 -13.23 -3.38
N GLY A 183 -9.08 -14.16 -3.25
CA GLY A 183 -9.33 -15.60 -3.44
C GLY A 183 -10.34 -16.15 -2.46
N GLN A 184 -10.19 -15.87 -1.17
CA GLN A 184 -11.10 -16.35 -0.13
C GLN A 184 -12.51 -15.77 -0.29
N TRP A 185 -12.63 -14.49 -0.68
CA TRP A 185 -13.95 -13.91 -0.93
C TRP A 185 -14.65 -14.60 -2.11
N MET A 186 -13.92 -14.85 -3.22
CA MET A 186 -14.46 -15.56 -4.38
C MET A 186 -14.88 -16.98 -4.01
N GLU A 187 -14.05 -17.71 -3.29
CA GLU A 187 -14.36 -19.09 -2.85
C GLU A 187 -15.67 -19.17 -2.05
N VAL A 188 -15.91 -18.20 -1.17
CA VAL A 188 -17.11 -18.19 -0.30
C VAL A 188 -18.35 -17.67 -1.02
N ASN A 189 -18.24 -16.59 -1.81
CA ASN A 189 -19.39 -15.86 -2.35
C ASN A 189 -19.68 -16.20 -3.82
N ARG A 190 -18.69 -16.69 -4.54
CA ARG A 190 -18.77 -17.11 -5.95
C ARG A 190 -18.07 -18.46 -6.14
N PRO A 191 -18.56 -19.54 -5.48
CA PRO A 191 -17.97 -20.88 -5.59
C PRO A 191 -18.06 -21.47 -7.01
N ASP A 192 -18.79 -20.82 -7.90
CA ASP A 192 -18.86 -21.11 -9.34
C ASP A 192 -17.67 -20.53 -10.11
N VAL A 193 -16.86 -19.65 -9.51
CA VAL A 193 -15.72 -19.00 -10.17
C VAL A 193 -14.44 -19.81 -9.98
N ILE A 194 -13.66 -19.95 -11.06
CA ILE A 194 -12.33 -20.58 -11.04
C ILE A 194 -11.28 -19.47 -11.19
N LEU A 195 -10.27 -19.47 -10.30
CA LEU A 195 -9.17 -18.52 -10.36
C LEU A 195 -7.97 -19.11 -11.14
N LYS A 196 -7.37 -18.29 -12.00
CA LYS A 196 -6.10 -18.55 -12.69
C LYS A 196 -5.12 -17.45 -12.33
N THR A 197 -3.97 -17.83 -11.82
CA THR A 197 -2.97 -16.87 -11.32
C THR A 197 -1.77 -16.77 -12.25
N ALA A 198 -1.24 -15.55 -12.39
CA ALA A 198 0.08 -15.26 -12.92
C ALA A 198 0.78 -14.24 -12.01
N ARG A 199 2.10 -14.12 -12.14
CA ARG A 199 2.89 -13.20 -11.33
C ARG A 199 3.82 -12.39 -12.22
N PHE A 200 4.01 -11.13 -11.88
CA PHE A 200 5.00 -10.25 -12.52
C PHE A 200 6.15 -9.98 -11.55
N ALA A 201 7.37 -10.00 -12.06
CA ALA A 201 8.58 -9.75 -11.27
C ALA A 201 8.94 -8.25 -11.25
N SER A 202 8.58 -7.50 -12.30
CA SER A 202 8.72 -6.05 -12.38
C SER A 202 7.47 -5.44 -13.01
N ILE A 203 7.23 -4.15 -12.73
CA ILE A 203 6.04 -3.44 -13.23
C ILE A 203 5.96 -3.51 -14.75
N GLU A 204 7.09 -3.35 -15.44
CA GLU A 204 7.16 -3.36 -16.90
C GLU A 204 6.72 -4.70 -17.53
N THR A 205 6.83 -5.80 -16.77
CA THR A 205 6.41 -7.14 -17.23
C THR A 205 4.94 -7.44 -16.98
N ALA A 206 4.24 -6.63 -16.18
CA ALA A 206 2.86 -6.90 -15.77
C ALA A 206 1.90 -7.03 -16.97
N GLY A 207 2.03 -6.14 -17.96
CA GLY A 207 1.21 -6.19 -19.18
C GLY A 207 1.42 -7.47 -19.98
N SER A 208 2.67 -7.90 -20.19
CA SER A 208 3.00 -9.12 -20.94
C SER A 208 2.57 -10.38 -20.19
N GLU A 209 2.68 -10.43 -18.86
CA GLU A 209 2.23 -11.55 -18.05
C GLU A 209 0.69 -11.68 -18.06
N ALA A 210 -0.03 -10.54 -18.02
CA ALA A 210 -1.48 -10.56 -18.13
C ALA A 210 -1.95 -11.04 -19.51
N VAL A 211 -1.28 -10.59 -20.59
CA VAL A 211 -1.57 -11.07 -21.96
C VAL A 211 -1.33 -12.56 -22.04
N ALA A 212 -0.18 -13.06 -21.58
CA ALA A 212 0.14 -14.49 -21.61
C ALA A 212 -0.88 -15.32 -20.80
N LEU A 213 -1.35 -14.80 -19.65
CA LEU A 213 -2.39 -15.45 -18.86
C LEU A 213 -3.70 -15.60 -19.64
N VAL A 214 -4.15 -14.54 -20.31
CA VAL A 214 -5.40 -14.52 -21.11
C VAL A 214 -5.26 -15.35 -22.38
N GLU A 215 -4.14 -15.27 -23.09
CA GLU A 215 -3.89 -16.10 -24.30
C GLU A 215 -3.88 -17.59 -23.99
N LYS A 216 -3.34 -17.96 -22.83
CA LYS A 216 -3.32 -19.35 -22.36
C LYS A 216 -4.69 -19.84 -21.87
N ASN A 217 -5.55 -18.92 -21.42
CA ASN A 217 -6.87 -19.22 -20.88
C ASN A 217 -7.90 -18.23 -21.50
N PRO A 218 -8.27 -18.42 -22.76
CA PRO A 218 -9.13 -17.46 -23.50
C PRO A 218 -10.56 -17.38 -22.94
N GLU A 219 -10.94 -18.26 -22.04
CA GLU A 219 -12.21 -18.23 -21.30
C GLU A 219 -12.20 -17.30 -20.08
N ILE A 220 -11.07 -16.64 -19.77
CA ILE A 220 -11.02 -15.63 -18.69
C ILE A 220 -12.00 -14.50 -19.03
N SER A 221 -12.87 -14.20 -18.08
CA SER A 221 -13.96 -13.21 -18.20
C SER A 221 -13.83 -12.02 -17.25
N GLY A 222 -12.75 -11.95 -16.50
CA GLY A 222 -12.40 -10.83 -15.62
C GLY A 222 -10.99 -10.95 -15.05
N LEU A 223 -10.41 -9.84 -14.61
CA LEU A 223 -9.05 -9.80 -14.07
C LEU A 223 -8.98 -8.99 -12.78
N PHE A 224 -8.23 -9.46 -11.82
CA PHE A 224 -7.76 -8.68 -10.66
C PHE A 224 -6.28 -8.36 -10.82
N ALA A 225 -5.93 -7.07 -10.78
CA ALA A 225 -4.57 -6.56 -10.73
C ALA A 225 -4.28 -6.03 -9.32
N VAL A 226 -3.21 -6.47 -8.70
CA VAL A 226 -2.95 -6.31 -7.26
C VAL A 226 -2.71 -4.86 -6.80
N TRP A 227 -2.36 -3.91 -7.72
CA TRP A 227 -2.43 -2.45 -7.55
C TRP A 227 -2.46 -1.71 -8.91
N ASP A 228 -2.62 -0.39 -8.88
CA ASP A 228 -2.88 0.45 -10.05
C ASP A 228 -1.73 0.52 -11.07
N THR A 229 -0.48 0.66 -10.62
CA THR A 229 0.66 0.82 -11.54
C THR A 229 0.84 -0.37 -12.50
N PRO A 230 0.88 -1.65 -12.05
CA PRO A 230 0.84 -2.79 -12.97
C PRO A 230 -0.48 -2.86 -13.76
N CYS A 231 -1.61 -2.38 -13.20
CA CYS A 231 -2.87 -2.32 -13.94
C CYS A 231 -2.77 -1.37 -15.15
N GLU A 232 -2.05 -0.26 -15.05
CA GLU A 232 -1.78 0.64 -16.17
C GLU A 232 -1.03 -0.05 -17.31
N GLU A 233 -0.03 -0.87 -17.01
CA GLU A 233 0.68 -1.67 -18.01
C GLU A 233 -0.23 -2.74 -18.65
N ILE A 234 -1.14 -3.33 -17.85
CA ILE A 234 -2.16 -4.25 -18.38
C ILE A 234 -3.09 -3.54 -19.34
N LEU A 235 -3.59 -2.35 -18.99
CA LEU A 235 -4.49 -1.57 -19.84
C LEU A 235 -3.84 -1.25 -21.19
N LYS A 236 -2.57 -0.85 -21.20
CA LYS A 236 -1.80 -0.61 -22.43
C LYS A 236 -1.70 -1.87 -23.28
N ALA A 237 -1.25 -2.99 -22.69
CA ALA A 237 -1.05 -4.24 -23.40
C ALA A 237 -2.37 -4.84 -23.91
N PHE A 238 -3.48 -4.70 -23.17
CA PHE A 238 -4.81 -5.15 -23.58
C PHE A 238 -5.38 -4.28 -24.70
N SER A 239 -5.12 -2.96 -24.69
CA SER A 239 -5.51 -2.07 -25.78
C SER A 239 -4.86 -2.47 -27.10
N GLU A 240 -3.56 -2.83 -27.08
CA GLU A 240 -2.82 -3.29 -28.27
C GLU A 240 -3.34 -4.63 -28.84
N ARG A 241 -3.94 -5.47 -27.99
CA ARG A 241 -4.48 -6.79 -28.33
C ARG A 241 -6.02 -6.79 -28.48
N GLU A 242 -6.66 -5.64 -28.32
CA GLU A 242 -8.12 -5.48 -28.35
C GLU A 242 -8.86 -6.35 -27.30
N PHE A 243 -8.20 -6.71 -26.19
CA PHE A 243 -8.84 -7.42 -25.10
C PHE A 243 -9.78 -6.49 -24.32
N LYS A 244 -11.00 -6.98 -24.06
CA LYS A 244 -12.03 -6.26 -23.31
C LYS A 244 -12.53 -7.13 -22.16
N LEU A 245 -11.88 -7.02 -21.02
CA LEU A 245 -12.22 -7.74 -19.80
C LEU A 245 -12.50 -6.72 -18.68
N PRO A 246 -13.50 -6.98 -17.82
CA PRO A 246 -13.65 -6.21 -16.60
C PRO A 246 -12.43 -6.43 -15.68
N ILE A 247 -11.85 -5.34 -15.21
CA ILE A 247 -10.67 -5.35 -14.34
C ILE A 247 -11.01 -4.64 -13.04
N THR A 248 -10.59 -5.22 -11.91
CA THR A 248 -10.53 -4.50 -10.64
C THR A 248 -9.08 -4.40 -10.17
N THR A 249 -8.80 -3.33 -9.43
CA THR A 249 -7.46 -3.07 -8.90
C THR A 249 -7.53 -2.41 -7.52
N VAL A 250 -6.38 -2.19 -6.94
CA VAL A 250 -6.21 -1.42 -5.71
C VAL A 250 -5.46 -0.14 -6.05
N ASP A 251 -5.64 0.92 -5.27
CA ASP A 251 -5.16 2.28 -5.51
C ASP A 251 -5.88 3.03 -6.64
N LEU A 252 -5.85 4.35 -6.55
CA LEU A 252 -6.61 5.24 -7.42
C LEU A 252 -5.67 6.18 -8.20
N GLY A 253 -4.78 5.59 -9.04
CA GLY A 253 -3.91 6.33 -9.94
C GLY A 253 -4.68 7.09 -11.02
N ASN A 254 -3.99 7.94 -11.77
CA ASN A 254 -4.62 8.78 -12.79
C ASN A 254 -5.24 7.96 -13.92
N GLU A 255 -4.49 7.03 -14.48
CA GLU A 255 -4.92 6.26 -15.67
C GLU A 255 -6.09 5.33 -15.35
N VAL A 256 -6.03 4.60 -14.22
CA VAL A 256 -7.15 3.74 -13.77
C VAL A 256 -8.39 4.57 -13.41
N THR A 257 -8.21 5.82 -12.93
CA THR A 257 -9.33 6.75 -12.68
C THR A 257 -9.98 7.19 -13.99
N ILE A 258 -9.19 7.54 -15.00
CA ILE A 258 -9.69 7.93 -16.34
C ILE A 258 -10.41 6.74 -16.97
N ASP A 259 -9.82 5.56 -16.95
CA ASP A 259 -10.41 4.35 -17.53
C ASP A 259 -11.76 4.01 -16.86
N LEU A 260 -11.82 3.97 -15.51
CA LEU A 260 -13.08 3.72 -14.79
C LEU A 260 -14.14 4.79 -15.06
N SER A 261 -13.77 6.07 -15.10
CA SER A 261 -14.73 7.17 -15.35
C SER A 261 -15.27 7.16 -16.77
N SER A 262 -14.47 6.72 -17.75
CA SER A 262 -14.78 6.68 -19.17
C SER A 262 -15.46 5.38 -19.63
N SER A 263 -15.81 4.47 -18.72
CA SER A 263 -16.35 3.13 -19.02
C SER A 263 -15.36 2.24 -19.80
N GLY A 264 -14.10 2.30 -19.42
CA GLY A 264 -13.06 1.43 -19.96
C GLY A 264 -13.13 0.00 -19.40
N SER A 265 -12.01 -0.65 -19.28
CA SER A 265 -11.89 -2.00 -18.72
C SER A 265 -11.94 -2.03 -17.21
N VAL A 266 -11.47 -0.99 -16.51
CA VAL A 266 -11.56 -0.93 -15.04
C VAL A 266 -13.03 -0.71 -14.65
N VAL A 267 -13.55 -1.62 -13.82
CA VAL A 267 -14.94 -1.60 -13.35
C VAL A 267 -15.06 -1.29 -11.87
N GLY A 268 -13.96 -1.40 -11.13
CA GLY A 268 -13.93 -1.11 -9.70
C GLY A 268 -12.52 -0.99 -9.16
N ILE A 269 -12.36 -0.17 -8.13
CA ILE A 269 -11.09 0.10 -7.47
C ILE A 269 -11.27 0.03 -5.96
N ALA A 270 -10.38 -0.68 -5.27
CA ALA A 270 -10.27 -0.62 -3.83
C ALA A 270 -9.31 0.51 -3.44
N GLY A 271 -9.85 1.67 -3.04
CA GLY A 271 -9.07 2.88 -2.79
C GLY A 271 -8.36 2.87 -1.44
N GLN A 272 -7.10 3.27 -1.40
CA GLN A 272 -6.34 3.57 -0.19
C GLN A 272 -6.39 5.06 0.17
N ARG A 273 -5.86 5.41 1.34
CA ARG A 273 -5.79 6.79 1.83
C ARG A 273 -4.35 7.14 2.23
N PRO A 274 -3.42 7.23 1.25
CA PRO A 274 -1.99 7.34 1.52
C PRO A 274 -1.62 8.57 2.36
N PHE A 275 -2.25 9.72 2.14
CA PHE A 275 -1.98 10.92 2.93
C PHE A 275 -2.31 10.70 4.42
N GLN A 276 -3.49 10.17 4.74
CA GLN A 276 -3.89 9.90 6.12
C GLN A 276 -3.04 8.78 6.74
N GLN A 277 -2.59 7.80 5.96
CA GLN A 277 -1.65 6.79 6.40
C GLN A 277 -0.30 7.40 6.77
N GLY A 278 0.20 8.33 5.95
CA GLY A 278 1.41 9.09 6.24
C GLY A 278 1.28 9.94 7.50
N GLU A 279 0.13 10.64 7.68
CA GLU A 279 -0.15 11.36 8.91
C GLU A 279 -0.12 10.44 10.14
N ALA A 280 -0.75 9.25 10.04
CA ALA A 280 -0.75 8.26 11.13
C ALA A 280 0.65 7.77 11.46
N ALA A 281 1.49 7.49 10.46
CA ALA A 281 2.87 7.07 10.64
C ALA A 281 3.70 8.14 11.36
N ALA A 282 3.59 9.38 10.95
CA ALA A 282 4.30 10.49 11.59
C ALA A 282 3.82 10.72 13.04
N ARG A 283 2.49 10.70 13.27
CA ARG A 283 1.93 10.82 14.64
C ARG A 283 2.39 9.67 15.53
N THR A 284 2.45 8.45 15.01
CA THR A 284 2.99 7.28 15.73
C THR A 284 4.45 7.51 16.11
N THR A 285 5.25 7.99 15.16
CA THR A 285 6.66 8.30 15.38
C THR A 285 6.83 9.34 16.51
N ILE A 286 6.13 10.47 16.42
CA ILE A 286 6.18 11.53 17.44
C ILE A 286 5.70 10.99 18.81
N THR A 287 4.58 10.26 18.85
CA THR A 287 4.04 9.66 20.08
C THR A 287 5.08 8.79 20.76
N SER A 288 5.75 7.93 20.00
CA SER A 288 6.81 7.07 20.52
C SER A 288 8.03 7.85 21.02
N LEU A 289 8.46 8.91 20.31
CA LEU A 289 9.59 9.76 20.70
C LEU A 289 9.28 10.62 21.94
N LEU A 290 8.01 10.81 22.25
CA LEU A 290 7.53 11.37 23.51
C LEU A 290 7.38 10.33 24.63
N ASN A 291 7.85 9.08 24.42
CA ASN A 291 7.77 7.94 25.33
C ASN A 291 6.33 7.57 25.73
N ARG A 292 5.38 7.74 24.80
CA ARG A 292 4.00 7.29 24.97
C ARG A 292 3.77 5.96 24.25
N PRO A 293 2.86 5.10 24.76
CA PRO A 293 2.56 3.83 24.12
C PRO A 293 1.91 4.03 22.74
N CYS A 294 2.30 3.17 21.80
CA CYS A 294 1.72 3.10 20.46
C CYS A 294 1.09 1.72 20.25
N PRO A 295 0.02 1.62 19.45
CA PRO A 295 -0.50 0.32 19.03
C PRO A 295 0.52 -0.44 18.17
N ASP A 296 0.49 -1.76 18.24
CA ASP A 296 1.37 -2.61 17.42
C ASP A 296 1.05 -2.50 15.92
N TRP A 297 -0.23 -2.36 15.58
CA TRP A 297 -0.72 -2.16 14.22
C TRP A 297 -1.81 -1.10 14.16
N ILE A 298 -1.62 -0.12 13.25
CA ILE A 298 -2.60 0.91 12.91
C ILE A 298 -3.00 0.69 11.46
N ALA A 299 -4.30 0.53 11.20
CA ALA A 299 -4.78 0.32 9.84
C ALA A 299 -5.89 1.31 9.45
N LEU A 300 -5.91 1.64 8.17
CA LEU A 300 -6.94 2.45 7.55
C LEU A 300 -7.83 1.58 6.66
N PRO A 301 -9.17 1.64 6.80
CA PRO A 301 -10.05 0.86 5.96
C PRO A 301 -10.02 1.34 4.50
N GLY A 302 -10.14 0.39 3.57
CA GLY A 302 -10.28 0.66 2.15
C GLY A 302 -11.61 1.32 1.79
N LEU A 303 -11.67 1.93 0.60
CA LEU A 303 -12.86 2.56 0.04
C LEU A 303 -13.29 1.81 -1.23
N PRO A 304 -14.54 1.30 -1.32
CA PRO A 304 -15.05 0.75 -2.56
C PRO A 304 -15.33 1.89 -3.55
N ILE A 305 -14.68 1.85 -4.69
CA ILE A 305 -14.78 2.87 -5.72
C ILE A 305 -15.30 2.23 -7.00
N SER A 306 -16.42 2.74 -7.46
CA SER A 306 -17.05 2.40 -8.72
C SER A 306 -17.15 3.65 -9.58
N ARG A 307 -17.65 3.50 -10.79
CA ARG A 307 -17.87 4.63 -11.69
C ARG A 307 -18.76 5.73 -11.09
N SER A 308 -19.69 5.36 -10.22
CA SER A 308 -20.64 6.31 -9.63
C SER A 308 -20.01 7.29 -8.65
N ASN A 309 -18.87 6.93 -8.02
CA ASN A 309 -18.22 7.74 -7.00
C ASN A 309 -16.72 8.01 -7.24
N VAL A 310 -16.18 7.62 -8.41
CA VAL A 310 -14.74 7.71 -8.69
C VAL A 310 -14.22 9.15 -8.61
N ILE A 311 -14.96 10.13 -9.13
CA ILE A 311 -14.55 11.54 -9.13
C ILE A 311 -14.47 12.10 -7.70
N GLU A 312 -15.51 11.86 -6.90
CA GLU A 312 -15.54 12.29 -5.50
C GLU A 312 -14.44 11.59 -4.67
N SER A 313 -14.26 10.28 -4.89
CA SER A 313 -13.23 9.49 -4.24
C SER A 313 -11.83 9.98 -4.59
N TYR A 314 -11.59 10.32 -5.86
CA TYR A 314 -10.32 10.88 -6.29
C TYR A 314 -10.02 12.22 -5.58
N GLN A 315 -10.99 13.15 -5.58
CA GLN A 315 -10.85 14.44 -4.91
C GLN A 315 -10.63 14.27 -3.40
N PHE A 316 -11.31 13.32 -2.78
CA PHE A 316 -11.14 13.03 -1.36
C PHE A 316 -9.74 12.47 -1.04
N ILE A 317 -9.27 11.49 -1.83
CA ILE A 317 -7.98 10.81 -1.60
C ILE A 317 -6.82 11.74 -1.91
N TRP A 318 -6.84 12.38 -3.11
CA TRP A 318 -5.71 13.14 -3.63
C TRP A 318 -5.76 14.63 -3.32
N ARG A 319 -6.86 15.15 -2.79
CA ARG A 319 -7.07 16.56 -2.46
C ARG A 319 -6.82 17.50 -3.66
N LYS A 320 -7.05 17.00 -4.86
CA LYS A 320 -6.91 17.70 -6.14
C LYS A 320 -8.06 17.30 -7.09
N PRO A 321 -8.35 18.10 -8.13
CA PRO A 321 -9.34 17.73 -9.14
C PRO A 321 -9.01 16.39 -9.79
N ALA A 322 -10.04 15.58 -10.11
CA ALA A 322 -9.87 14.34 -10.83
C ALA A 322 -9.32 14.60 -12.25
N PRO A 323 -8.48 13.71 -12.79
CA PRO A 323 -7.99 13.80 -14.14
C PRO A 323 -9.16 13.70 -15.14
N LYS A 324 -9.03 14.37 -16.27
CA LYS A 324 -9.99 14.28 -17.38
C LYS A 324 -9.38 13.40 -18.46
N GLY A 325 -10.13 12.44 -18.96
CA GLY A 325 -9.78 11.76 -20.20
C GLY A 325 -9.77 12.78 -21.36
N ASN A 326 -8.85 12.61 -22.27
CA ASN A 326 -8.76 13.40 -23.51
C ASN A 326 -9.90 13.09 -24.47
#